data_f0e2e32b6715c2d5e050e2f84925d62e
#
_entry.id   f0e2e32b6715c2d5e050e2f84925d62e
#
_cell.length_a   1.000
_cell.length_b   1.000
_cell.length_c   1.000
_cell.angle_alpha   90.00
_cell.angle_beta   90.00
_cell.angle_gamma   90.00
#
_symmetry.space_group_name_H-M   'P 1'
#
loop_
_entity.id
_entity.type
_entity.pdbx_description
1 polymer ?
#
loop_
_entity_poly.entity_id
_entity_poly.type
_entity_poly.pdbx_seq_one_letter_code
_entity_poly.pdbx_strand_id
1 'polypeptide(L)'
;MTVDGALEALRSGRPVFIYDSASRESEVDLVYHASSVGPDAIYSLRTRAGGLICFATRWSIARSLGLVWGDELISTVPELRPLAMRRLGYGDRPAFTIWVNHMSVRTGISDEDRSKTVRELFDVVRMHVRGDVEGARRKFLDEFQAPGHVPVLASRGLKQRRGHTELSIALASLAGLEPAVVFAEMLDYGTSLNLDKAVELSKSWGVALVSGDEILEACRGHEVCWSD
;
A
#
# COMPACT_ATOMS: atom_id res chain seq x y z
N MET A 1 -13.29 15.01 11.09
CA MET A 1 -12.21 14.58 10.18
C MET A 1 -12.82 14.58 8.79
N THR A 2 -12.14 15.01 7.77
CA THR A 2 -12.75 15.11 6.42
C THR A 2 -11.80 14.49 5.40
N VAL A 3 -12.35 13.87 4.37
CA VAL A 3 -11.57 13.36 3.23
C VAL A 3 -10.68 14.46 2.64
N ASP A 4 -11.18 15.70 2.54
CA ASP A 4 -10.42 16.85 2.02
C ASP A 4 -9.11 17.09 2.79
N GLY A 5 -9.13 16.96 4.13
CA GLY A 5 -7.93 17.06 4.94
C GLY A 5 -6.91 15.94 4.67
N ALA A 6 -7.38 14.72 4.39
CA ALA A 6 -6.53 13.60 4.00
C ALA A 6 -5.96 13.78 2.58
N LEU A 7 -6.76 14.27 1.63
CA LEU A 7 -6.29 14.57 0.28
C LEU A 7 -5.20 15.65 0.29
N GLU A 8 -5.40 16.72 1.05
CA GLU A 8 -4.40 17.80 1.19
C GLU A 8 -3.13 17.30 1.90
N ALA A 9 -3.25 16.44 2.91
CA ALA A 9 -2.11 15.85 3.56
C ALA A 9 -1.25 15.04 2.56
N LEU A 10 -1.86 14.15 1.77
CA LEU A 10 -1.13 13.37 0.77
C LEU A 10 -0.47 14.26 -0.30
N ARG A 11 -1.19 15.29 -0.83
CA ARG A 11 -0.64 16.24 -1.80
C ARG A 11 0.58 16.99 -1.26
N SER A 12 0.58 17.30 0.03
CA SER A 12 1.70 17.98 0.70
C SER A 12 2.78 17.03 1.24
N GLY A 13 2.74 15.75 0.88
CA GLY A 13 3.71 14.73 1.29
C GLY A 13 3.61 14.31 2.75
N ARG A 14 2.52 14.66 3.44
CA ARG A 14 2.25 14.26 4.82
C ARG A 14 1.49 12.93 4.87
N PRO A 15 1.68 12.14 5.93
CA PRO A 15 0.94 10.90 6.11
C PRO A 15 -0.53 11.12 6.46
N VAL A 16 -1.31 10.05 6.31
CA VAL A 16 -2.69 9.94 6.75
C VAL A 16 -2.92 8.64 7.50
N PHE A 17 -3.89 8.61 8.39
CA PHE A 17 -4.44 7.39 8.96
C PHE A 17 -5.66 6.96 8.17
N ILE A 18 -5.71 5.68 7.80
CA ILE A 18 -6.87 5.07 7.16
C ILE A 18 -7.39 3.96 8.05
N TYR A 19 -8.65 4.08 8.51
CA TYR A 19 -9.39 3.02 9.17
C TYR A 19 -10.23 2.29 8.14
N ASP A 20 -10.12 0.97 8.02
CA ASP A 20 -10.87 0.23 7.01
C ASP A 20 -12.37 0.13 7.32
N SER A 21 -12.79 -0.77 8.19
CA SER A 21 -14.16 -0.85 8.70
C SER A 21 -14.27 -1.85 9.85
N ALA A 22 -15.29 -1.68 10.69
CA ALA A 22 -15.59 -2.61 11.80
C ALA A 22 -15.95 -4.04 11.34
N SER A 23 -16.42 -4.18 10.10
CA SER A 23 -16.82 -5.48 9.54
C SER A 23 -15.69 -6.25 8.86
N ARG A 24 -14.49 -5.68 8.80
CA ARG A 24 -13.33 -6.26 8.12
C ARG A 24 -12.18 -6.52 9.10
N GLU A 25 -11.04 -5.83 8.96
CA GLU A 25 -9.90 -5.98 9.88
C GLU A 25 -10.11 -5.15 11.16
N SER A 26 -10.89 -4.07 11.08
CA SER A 26 -11.07 -3.08 12.14
C SER A 26 -9.73 -2.49 12.58
N GLU A 27 -8.85 -2.23 11.60
CA GLU A 27 -7.49 -1.75 11.80
C GLU A 27 -7.29 -0.35 11.22
N VAL A 28 -6.25 0.31 11.69
CA VAL A 28 -5.80 1.61 11.18
C VAL A 28 -4.40 1.48 10.64
N ASP A 29 -4.19 1.94 9.41
CA ASP A 29 -2.87 2.01 8.79
C ASP A 29 -2.36 3.45 8.75
N LEU A 30 -1.04 3.60 8.97
CA LEU A 30 -0.31 4.83 8.66
C LEU A 30 0.14 4.78 7.22
N VAL A 31 -0.32 5.72 6.40
CA VAL A 31 -0.17 5.71 4.95
C VAL A 31 0.58 6.95 4.47
N TYR A 32 1.55 6.76 3.58
CA TYR A 32 2.25 7.80 2.84
C TYR A 32 2.04 7.62 1.34
N HIS A 33 1.99 8.71 0.57
CA HIS A 33 2.19 8.61 -0.87
C HIS A 33 3.67 8.29 -1.16
N ALA A 34 3.94 7.38 -2.09
CA ALA A 34 5.30 6.86 -2.31
C ALA A 34 6.31 7.94 -2.76
N SER A 35 5.85 9.03 -3.40
CA SER A 35 6.71 10.15 -3.81
C SER A 35 7.37 10.87 -2.64
N SER A 36 6.79 10.81 -1.44
CA SER A 36 7.27 11.50 -0.24
C SER A 36 8.06 10.58 0.71
N VAL A 37 8.26 9.31 0.33
CA VAL A 37 8.90 8.33 1.21
C VAL A 37 10.42 8.46 1.16
N GLY A 38 10.97 8.97 2.27
CA GLY A 38 12.40 8.95 2.60
C GLY A 38 12.66 8.04 3.81
N PRO A 39 13.92 7.99 4.30
CA PRO A 39 14.28 7.22 5.49
C PRO A 39 13.42 7.56 6.72
N ASP A 40 13.07 8.84 6.91
CA ASP A 40 12.24 9.30 8.04
C ASP A 40 10.82 8.74 7.99
N ALA A 41 10.24 8.60 6.78
CA ALA A 41 8.93 7.98 6.61
C ALA A 41 8.99 6.48 6.96
N ILE A 42 10.01 5.75 6.49
CA ILE A 42 10.22 4.34 6.86
C ILE A 42 10.46 4.20 8.36
N TYR A 43 11.27 5.09 8.96
CA TYR A 43 11.46 5.13 10.41
C TYR A 43 10.13 5.33 11.15
N SER A 44 9.30 6.27 10.69
CA SER A 44 7.97 6.51 11.27
C SER A 44 7.07 5.28 11.15
N LEU A 45 7.00 4.64 9.97
CA LEU A 45 6.22 3.43 9.74
C LEU A 45 6.62 2.29 10.70
N ARG A 46 7.93 2.01 10.86
CA ARG A 46 8.37 0.91 11.73
C ARG A 46 8.33 1.19 13.22
N THR A 47 8.37 2.46 13.64
CA THR A 47 8.43 2.83 15.08
C THR A 47 7.12 3.34 15.64
N ARG A 48 6.27 3.93 14.80
CA ARG A 48 4.98 4.51 15.21
C ARG A 48 3.80 3.65 14.79
N ALA A 49 3.86 3.03 13.61
CA ALA A 49 2.87 2.05 13.19
C ALA A 49 3.25 0.65 13.70
N GLY A 50 4.37 0.10 13.28
CA GLY A 50 4.92 -1.15 13.80
C GLY A 50 4.54 -2.38 12.97
N GLY A 51 3.61 -2.26 12.03
CA GLY A 51 3.19 -3.33 11.15
C GLY A 51 4.14 -3.58 9.96
N LEU A 52 3.69 -4.35 8.99
CA LEU A 52 4.46 -4.68 7.80
C LEU A 52 4.48 -3.49 6.83
N ILE A 53 5.67 -2.99 6.51
CA ILE A 53 5.80 -1.86 5.58
C ILE A 53 5.62 -2.35 4.15
N CYS A 54 4.46 -2.06 3.57
CA CYS A 54 4.04 -2.52 2.25
C CYS A 54 4.03 -1.37 1.23
N PHE A 55 4.53 -1.63 0.03
CA PHE A 55 4.30 -0.78 -1.14
C PHE A 55 3.06 -1.28 -1.89
N ALA A 56 2.17 -0.40 -2.32
CA ALA A 56 0.99 -0.79 -3.09
C ALA A 56 0.82 0.05 -4.35
N THR A 57 0.29 -0.61 -5.40
CA THR A 57 -0.07 0.02 -6.67
C THR A 57 -1.33 -0.62 -7.27
N ARG A 58 -1.77 -0.19 -8.46
CA ARG A 58 -2.89 -0.82 -9.19
C ARG A 58 -2.48 -2.18 -9.76
N TRP A 59 -3.45 -3.08 -9.88
CA TRP A 59 -3.23 -4.37 -10.54
C TRP A 59 -2.80 -4.23 -12.00
N SER A 60 -3.42 -3.33 -12.75
CA SER A 60 -3.05 -3.06 -14.16
C SER A 60 -1.56 -2.74 -14.31
N ILE A 61 -0.98 -1.95 -13.38
CA ILE A 61 0.45 -1.64 -13.36
C ILE A 61 1.25 -2.88 -12.96
N ALA A 62 0.93 -3.52 -11.84
CA ALA A 62 1.64 -4.70 -11.36
C ALA A 62 1.67 -5.81 -12.43
N ARG A 63 0.54 -6.07 -13.08
CA ARG A 63 0.41 -7.04 -14.16
C ARG A 63 1.30 -6.70 -15.37
N SER A 64 1.38 -5.42 -15.76
CA SER A 64 2.23 -4.99 -16.87
C SER A 64 3.72 -5.21 -16.60
N LEU A 65 4.14 -5.16 -15.33
CA LEU A 65 5.50 -5.50 -14.89
C LEU A 65 5.78 -7.02 -14.92
N GLY A 66 4.76 -7.84 -15.13
CA GLY A 66 4.86 -9.31 -15.11
C GLY A 66 4.57 -9.93 -13.74
N LEU A 67 4.06 -9.14 -12.77
CA LEU A 67 3.68 -9.65 -11.47
C LEU A 67 2.39 -10.48 -11.56
N VAL A 68 2.29 -11.48 -10.69
CA VAL A 68 1.12 -12.31 -10.46
C VAL A 68 0.73 -12.25 -8.98
N TRP A 69 -0.50 -12.63 -8.65
CA TRP A 69 -0.92 -12.71 -7.25
C TRP A 69 -0.08 -13.75 -6.50
N GLY A 70 0.31 -13.45 -5.28
CA GLY A 70 1.14 -14.33 -4.45
C GLY A 70 0.48 -15.67 -4.16
N ASP A 71 -0.84 -15.69 -3.96
CA ASP A 71 -1.62 -16.92 -3.79
C ASP A 71 -1.64 -17.76 -5.09
N GLU A 72 -1.71 -17.13 -6.26
CA GLU A 72 -1.61 -17.83 -7.54
C GLU A 72 -0.20 -18.39 -7.77
N LEU A 73 0.84 -17.59 -7.49
CA LEU A 73 2.23 -18.00 -7.59
C LEU A 73 2.52 -19.22 -6.68
N ILE A 74 2.10 -19.17 -5.42
CA ILE A 74 2.27 -20.29 -4.47
C ILE A 74 1.51 -21.53 -4.97
N SER A 75 0.35 -21.37 -5.60
CA SER A 75 -0.46 -22.45 -6.13
C SER A 75 0.19 -23.20 -7.29
N THR A 76 1.22 -22.64 -7.93
CA THR A 76 1.99 -23.35 -8.98
C THR A 76 2.81 -24.52 -8.44
N VAL A 77 3.11 -24.52 -7.14
CA VAL A 77 3.76 -25.62 -6.43
C VAL A 77 2.69 -26.49 -5.79
N PRO A 78 2.46 -27.74 -6.27
CA PRO A 78 1.34 -28.57 -5.83
C PRO A 78 1.29 -28.78 -4.31
N GLU A 79 2.44 -28.96 -3.67
CA GLU A 79 2.58 -29.20 -2.23
C GLU A 79 2.19 -27.97 -1.40
N LEU A 80 2.35 -26.75 -1.94
CA LEU A 80 2.04 -25.50 -1.26
C LEU A 80 0.62 -24.99 -1.55
N ARG A 81 -0.06 -25.56 -2.56
CA ARG A 81 -1.42 -25.14 -2.95
C ARG A 81 -2.41 -25.04 -1.79
N PRO A 82 -2.43 -25.97 -0.79
CA PRO A 82 -3.35 -25.85 0.34
C PRO A 82 -3.17 -24.57 1.16
N LEU A 83 -1.97 -23.97 1.19
CA LEU A 83 -1.73 -22.71 1.89
C LEU A 83 -2.41 -21.53 1.15
N ALA A 84 -2.35 -21.52 -0.17
CA ALA A 84 -2.91 -20.47 -1.02
C ALA A 84 -4.44 -20.54 -1.14
N MET A 85 -5.05 -21.69 -0.86
CA MET A 85 -6.50 -21.88 -0.94
C MET A 85 -7.27 -21.39 0.29
N ARG A 86 -6.57 -21.09 1.38
CA ARG A 86 -7.19 -20.61 2.61
C ARG A 86 -7.67 -19.16 2.44
N ARG A 87 -8.81 -18.86 3.10
CA ARG A 87 -9.35 -17.50 3.15
C ARG A 87 -9.01 -16.86 4.48
N LEU A 88 -8.83 -15.55 4.46
CA LEU A 88 -8.79 -14.74 5.69
C LEU A 88 -10.13 -14.80 6.40
N GLY A 89 -10.16 -14.53 7.72
CA GLY A 89 -11.37 -14.65 8.53
C GLY A 89 -12.54 -13.77 8.05
N TYR A 90 -12.26 -12.67 7.36
CA TYR A 90 -13.24 -11.77 6.73
C TYR A 90 -13.51 -12.08 5.25
N GLY A 91 -13.03 -13.22 4.72
CA GLY A 91 -13.39 -13.76 3.41
C GLY A 91 -12.58 -13.27 2.21
N ASP A 92 -11.78 -12.21 2.36
CA ASP A 92 -10.98 -11.65 1.26
C ASP A 92 -9.79 -12.54 0.86
N ARG A 93 -9.29 -12.30 -0.35
CA ARG A 93 -7.97 -12.77 -0.78
C ARG A 93 -6.91 -11.71 -0.43
N PRO A 94 -5.69 -12.13 -0.07
CA PRO A 94 -4.57 -11.20 0.11
C PRO A 94 -4.28 -10.39 -1.16
N ALA A 95 -3.77 -9.16 -0.98
CA ALA A 95 -3.36 -8.29 -2.07
C ALA A 95 -1.87 -8.45 -2.45
N PHE A 96 -1.16 -9.35 -1.81
CA PHE A 96 0.27 -9.59 -2.03
C PHE A 96 0.56 -10.12 -3.42
N THR A 97 1.69 -9.65 -3.99
CA THR A 97 2.37 -10.24 -5.13
C THR A 97 3.69 -10.87 -4.65
N ILE A 98 4.82 -10.22 -4.88
CA ILE A 98 6.14 -10.66 -4.40
C ILE A 98 6.79 -9.59 -3.53
N TRP A 99 7.86 -9.94 -2.85
CA TRP A 99 8.66 -9.05 -2.03
C TRP A 99 9.97 -8.76 -2.75
N VAL A 100 10.37 -7.50 -2.82
CA VAL A 100 11.55 -7.08 -3.60
C VAL A 100 12.51 -6.22 -2.79
N ASN A 101 13.75 -6.15 -3.27
CA ASN A 101 14.72 -5.11 -2.97
C ASN A 101 15.19 -4.49 -4.29
N HIS A 102 15.54 -3.22 -4.28
CA HIS A 102 16.31 -2.63 -5.38
C HIS A 102 17.76 -3.13 -5.31
N MET A 103 18.39 -3.45 -6.44
CA MET A 103 19.72 -4.06 -6.48
C MET A 103 20.84 -3.18 -5.92
N SER A 104 20.65 -1.86 -5.84
CA SER A 104 21.65 -0.95 -5.28
C SER A 104 21.69 -0.90 -3.76
N VAL A 105 20.76 -1.58 -3.05
CA VAL A 105 20.76 -1.62 -1.58
C VAL A 105 21.69 -2.70 -1.04
N ARG A 106 22.14 -2.54 0.21
CA ARG A 106 23.10 -3.47 0.81
C ARG A 106 22.42 -4.74 1.33
N THR A 107 21.46 -4.58 2.26
CA THR A 107 20.72 -5.68 2.88
C THR A 107 19.23 -5.61 2.59
N GLY A 108 18.70 -4.43 2.31
CA GLY A 108 17.29 -4.19 1.98
C GLY A 108 16.40 -3.85 3.16
N ILE A 109 16.85 -4.02 4.43
CA ILE A 109 15.96 -3.88 5.61
C ILE A 109 16.09 -2.52 6.31
N SER A 110 17.21 -1.82 6.17
CA SER A 110 17.39 -0.52 6.82
C SER A 110 16.41 0.53 6.30
N ASP A 111 16.24 1.63 7.03
CA ASP A 111 15.35 2.72 6.60
C ASP A 111 15.81 3.32 5.27
N GLU A 112 17.13 3.46 5.09
CA GLU A 112 17.73 3.87 3.83
C GLU A 112 17.45 2.90 2.70
N ASP A 113 17.66 1.59 2.92
CA ASP A 113 17.50 0.56 1.90
C ASP A 113 16.02 0.43 1.47
N ARG A 114 15.09 0.40 2.44
CA ARG A 114 13.66 0.32 2.12
C ARG A 114 13.15 1.58 1.43
N SER A 115 13.57 2.76 1.90
CA SER A 115 13.20 4.01 1.23
C SER A 115 13.75 4.10 -0.20
N LYS A 116 14.95 3.59 -0.43
CA LYS A 116 15.53 3.49 -1.78
C LYS A 116 14.70 2.57 -2.66
N THR A 117 14.38 1.36 -2.17
CA THR A 117 13.54 0.40 -2.89
C THR A 117 12.16 0.99 -3.23
N VAL A 118 11.52 1.68 -2.28
CA VAL A 118 10.22 2.35 -2.47
C VAL A 118 10.29 3.43 -3.54
N ARG A 119 11.33 4.29 -3.50
CA ARG A 119 11.48 5.37 -4.49
C ARG A 119 11.66 4.82 -5.91
N GLU A 120 12.44 3.75 -6.06
CA GLU A 120 12.63 3.12 -7.36
C GLU A 120 11.35 2.40 -7.86
N LEU A 121 10.57 1.79 -6.94
CA LEU A 121 9.24 1.28 -7.28
C LEU A 121 8.28 2.41 -7.71
N PHE A 122 8.34 3.57 -7.04
CA PHE A 122 7.56 4.73 -7.43
C PHE A 122 7.97 5.24 -8.83
N ASP A 123 9.26 5.27 -9.14
CA ASP A 123 9.73 5.65 -10.48
C ASP A 123 9.22 4.70 -11.57
N VAL A 124 9.18 3.39 -11.30
CA VAL A 124 8.57 2.40 -12.19
C VAL A 124 7.08 2.70 -12.43
N VAL A 125 6.31 2.97 -11.35
CA VAL A 125 4.89 3.34 -11.47
C VAL A 125 4.73 4.63 -12.28
N ARG A 126 5.54 5.64 -12.01
CA ARG A 126 5.51 6.92 -12.72
C ARG A 126 5.83 6.78 -14.21
N MET A 127 6.80 5.96 -14.59
CA MET A 127 7.11 5.64 -16.00
C MET A 127 5.88 5.02 -16.68
N HIS A 128 5.27 4.02 -16.05
CA HIS A 128 4.07 3.37 -16.56
C HIS A 128 2.92 4.37 -16.78
N VAL A 129 2.61 5.20 -15.76
CA VAL A 129 1.53 6.21 -15.84
C VAL A 129 1.78 7.23 -16.93
N ARG A 130 3.04 7.55 -17.23
CA ARG A 130 3.43 8.44 -18.35
C ARG A 130 3.41 7.76 -19.72
N GLY A 131 3.04 6.48 -19.80
CA GLY A 131 2.92 5.73 -21.04
C GLY A 131 4.16 4.91 -21.44
N ASP A 132 5.27 5.00 -20.70
CA ASP A 132 6.46 4.18 -20.93
C ASP A 132 6.36 2.82 -20.21
N VAL A 133 5.41 2.00 -20.65
CA VAL A 133 5.10 0.69 -20.06
C VAL A 133 6.27 -0.28 -20.18
N GLU A 134 6.90 -0.33 -21.37
CA GLU A 134 8.02 -1.25 -21.63
C GLU A 134 9.30 -0.82 -20.90
N GLY A 135 9.56 0.49 -20.80
CA GLY A 135 10.66 1.02 -20.00
C GLY A 135 10.47 0.72 -18.52
N ALA A 136 9.26 0.92 -17.99
CA ALA A 136 8.90 0.57 -16.61
C ALA A 136 9.12 -0.91 -16.31
N ARG A 137 8.66 -1.80 -17.19
CA ARG A 137 8.84 -3.24 -17.07
C ARG A 137 10.32 -3.63 -17.09
N ARG A 138 11.09 -3.08 -18.03
CA ARG A 138 12.53 -3.33 -18.13
C ARG A 138 13.25 -2.88 -16.87
N LYS A 139 13.02 -1.63 -16.41
CA LYS A 139 13.58 -1.11 -15.18
C LYS A 139 13.27 -2.04 -14.00
N PHE A 140 12.01 -2.49 -13.86
CA PHE A 140 11.62 -3.39 -12.79
C PHE A 140 12.39 -4.72 -12.84
N LEU A 141 12.51 -5.34 -14.01
CA LEU A 141 13.16 -6.65 -14.15
C LEU A 141 14.70 -6.56 -14.02
N ASP A 142 15.31 -5.46 -14.45
CA ASP A 142 16.76 -5.32 -14.47
C ASP A 142 17.32 -4.77 -13.14
N GLU A 143 16.54 -3.98 -12.38
CA GLU A 143 17.04 -3.26 -11.22
C GLU A 143 16.51 -3.79 -9.86
N PHE A 144 15.61 -4.78 -9.88
CA PHE A 144 15.08 -5.36 -8.64
C PHE A 144 15.40 -6.86 -8.52
N GLN A 145 15.48 -7.31 -7.28
CA GLN A 145 15.63 -8.72 -6.94
C GLN A 145 14.49 -9.18 -6.03
N ALA A 146 14.10 -10.43 -6.16
CA ALA A 146 13.15 -11.12 -5.29
C ALA A 146 13.72 -12.47 -4.85
N PRO A 147 13.46 -12.92 -3.60
CA PRO A 147 12.72 -12.19 -2.56
C PRO A 147 13.49 -11.01 -1.98
N GLY A 148 12.76 -10.05 -1.38
CA GLY A 148 13.32 -8.86 -0.76
C GLY A 148 12.59 -8.47 0.53
N HIS A 149 12.70 -7.21 0.95
CA HIS A 149 12.16 -6.70 2.23
C HIS A 149 11.01 -5.71 2.07
N VAL A 150 10.63 -5.38 0.84
CA VAL A 150 9.46 -4.54 0.55
C VAL A 150 8.41 -5.39 -0.16
N PRO A 151 7.35 -5.80 0.55
CA PRO A 151 6.19 -6.43 -0.08
C PRO A 151 5.55 -5.50 -1.10
N VAL A 152 5.28 -6.01 -2.30
CA VAL A 152 4.52 -5.31 -3.33
C VAL A 152 3.10 -5.85 -3.32
N LEU A 153 2.15 -4.97 -3.02
CA LEU A 153 0.72 -5.26 -3.04
C LEU A 153 0.10 -4.64 -4.30
N ALA A 154 -0.93 -5.28 -4.81
CA ALA A 154 -1.70 -4.74 -5.91
C ALA A 154 -3.17 -4.62 -5.52
N SER A 155 -3.79 -3.49 -5.86
CA SER A 155 -5.22 -3.25 -5.63
C SER A 155 -6.05 -4.19 -6.48
N ARG A 156 -7.04 -4.84 -5.90
CA ARG A 156 -8.06 -5.63 -6.64
C ARG A 156 -9.23 -4.75 -7.12
N GLY A 157 -9.15 -3.43 -6.85
CA GLY A 157 -10.22 -2.47 -7.09
C GLY A 157 -11.32 -2.50 -6.03
N LEU A 158 -11.89 -1.33 -5.71
CA LEU A 158 -12.91 -1.17 -4.64
C LEU A 158 -14.19 -1.97 -4.88
N LYS A 159 -14.45 -2.41 -6.11
CA LYS A 159 -15.59 -3.30 -6.42
C LYS A 159 -15.41 -4.72 -5.90
N GLN A 160 -14.14 -5.19 -5.79
CA GLN A 160 -13.82 -6.56 -5.40
C GLN A 160 -13.35 -6.66 -3.96
N ARG A 161 -12.60 -5.66 -3.47
CA ARG A 161 -12.00 -5.63 -2.14
C ARG A 161 -11.99 -4.20 -1.60
N ARG A 162 -12.18 -4.05 -0.28
CA ARG A 162 -12.22 -2.73 0.39
C ARG A 162 -11.23 -2.67 1.56
N GLY A 163 -10.04 -3.21 1.36
CA GLY A 163 -8.97 -3.17 2.34
C GLY A 163 -8.08 -1.93 2.19
N HIS A 164 -7.11 -1.77 3.09
CA HIS A 164 -6.18 -0.64 3.11
C HIS A 164 -5.47 -0.44 1.76
N THR A 165 -5.13 -1.52 1.03
CA THR A 165 -4.55 -1.45 -0.31
C THR A 165 -5.46 -0.69 -1.29
N GLU A 166 -6.74 -1.06 -1.37
CA GLU A 166 -7.70 -0.44 -2.28
C GLU A 166 -8.05 0.98 -1.84
N LEU A 167 -8.29 1.17 -0.54
CA LEU A 167 -8.67 2.47 0.03
C LEU A 167 -7.56 3.51 -0.14
N SER A 168 -6.31 3.13 0.10
CA SER A 168 -5.16 4.04 -0.04
C SER A 168 -4.87 4.40 -1.51
N ILE A 169 -5.00 3.44 -2.44
CA ILE A 169 -4.88 3.71 -3.88
C ILE A 169 -6.03 4.62 -4.38
N ALA A 170 -7.25 4.40 -3.91
CA ALA A 170 -8.38 5.26 -4.24
C ALA A 170 -8.18 6.69 -3.69
N LEU A 171 -7.72 6.83 -2.45
CA LEU A 171 -7.44 8.13 -1.85
C LEU A 171 -6.32 8.88 -2.59
N ALA A 172 -5.23 8.19 -2.98
CA ALA A 172 -4.18 8.78 -3.82
C ALA A 172 -4.72 9.24 -5.17
N SER A 173 -5.60 8.44 -5.80
CA SER A 173 -6.25 8.78 -7.07
C SER A 173 -7.17 10.00 -6.95
N LEU A 174 -7.97 10.11 -5.87
CA LEU A 174 -8.77 11.30 -5.56
C LEU A 174 -7.91 12.54 -5.31
N ALA A 175 -6.71 12.34 -4.74
CA ALA A 175 -5.75 13.42 -4.57
C ALA A 175 -5.09 13.87 -5.89
N GLY A 176 -5.33 13.18 -7.01
CA GLY A 176 -4.68 13.44 -8.30
C GLY A 176 -3.22 12.99 -8.34
N LEU A 177 -2.84 12.05 -7.48
CA LEU A 177 -1.49 11.50 -7.38
C LEU A 177 -1.39 10.16 -8.11
N GLU A 178 -0.19 9.75 -8.45
CA GLU A 178 0.08 8.42 -9.01
C GLU A 178 -0.39 7.33 -8.03
N PRO A 179 -0.91 6.19 -8.53
CA PRO A 179 -1.40 5.10 -7.68
C PRO A 179 -0.25 4.29 -7.07
N ALA A 180 0.49 4.92 -6.17
CA ALA A 180 1.64 4.36 -5.48
C ALA A 180 1.68 4.87 -4.03
N VAL A 181 1.48 3.98 -3.09
CA VAL A 181 1.44 4.30 -1.65
C VAL A 181 2.30 3.34 -0.85
N VAL A 182 2.69 3.77 0.34
CA VAL A 182 3.39 2.93 1.32
C VAL A 182 2.67 3.05 2.64
N PHE A 183 2.42 1.92 3.28
CA PHE A 183 1.69 1.89 4.55
C PHE A 183 2.14 0.76 5.46
N ALA A 184 1.79 0.87 6.71
CA ALA A 184 1.93 -0.19 7.71
C ALA A 184 0.79 -0.11 8.71
N GLU A 185 0.34 -1.28 9.17
CA GLU A 185 -0.66 -1.42 10.22
C GLU A 185 -0.17 -0.77 11.51
N MET A 186 -1.06 -0.02 12.16
CA MET A 186 -0.78 0.54 13.48
C MET A 186 -1.03 -0.51 14.56
N LEU A 187 0.00 -0.82 15.30
CA LEU A 187 -0.01 -1.86 16.33
C LEU A 187 0.04 -1.26 17.72
N ASP A 188 -0.57 -1.96 18.67
CA ASP A 188 -0.43 -1.77 20.11
C ASP A 188 0.16 -3.03 20.74
N TYR A 189 0.38 -3.03 22.04
CA TYR A 189 0.91 -4.21 22.73
C TYR A 189 -0.03 -5.41 22.56
N GLY A 190 0.44 -6.42 21.83
CA GLY A 190 -0.26 -7.70 21.63
C GLY A 190 -1.46 -7.68 20.66
N THR A 191 -1.78 -6.54 20.05
CA THR A 191 -2.95 -6.39 19.16
C THR A 191 -2.77 -5.23 18.18
N SER A 192 -3.69 -5.11 17.22
CA SER A 192 -3.82 -3.92 16.39
C SER A 192 -4.28 -2.72 17.24
N LEU A 193 -3.88 -1.52 16.82
CA LEU A 193 -4.30 -0.28 17.46
C LEU A 193 -5.81 -0.07 17.28
N ASN A 194 -6.56 0.10 18.38
CA ASN A 194 -7.99 0.37 18.28
C ASN A 194 -8.28 1.79 17.76
N LEU A 195 -9.49 1.98 17.22
CA LEU A 195 -9.89 3.23 16.58
C LEU A 195 -9.87 4.43 17.54
N ASP A 196 -10.32 4.28 18.80
CA ASP A 196 -10.36 5.38 19.77
C ASP A 196 -8.96 5.94 20.02
N LYS A 197 -8.00 5.05 20.23
CA LYS A 197 -6.58 5.41 20.40
C LYS A 197 -5.98 6.02 19.14
N ALA A 198 -6.36 5.52 17.96
CA ALA A 198 -5.95 6.11 16.69
C ALA A 198 -6.50 7.53 16.51
N VAL A 199 -7.72 7.81 16.96
CA VAL A 199 -8.31 9.16 16.97
C VAL A 199 -7.53 10.10 17.91
N GLU A 200 -7.11 9.64 19.08
CA GLU A 200 -6.27 10.40 19.99
C GLU A 200 -4.90 10.72 19.38
N LEU A 201 -4.26 9.70 18.78
CA LEU A 201 -2.96 9.86 18.10
C LEU A 201 -3.07 10.80 16.88
N SER A 202 -4.14 10.68 16.10
CA SER A 202 -4.42 11.59 14.97
C SER A 202 -4.40 13.06 15.42
N LYS A 203 -5.07 13.37 16.52
CA LYS A 203 -5.09 14.72 17.09
C LYS A 203 -3.73 15.14 17.62
N SER A 204 -3.05 14.28 18.35
CA SER A 204 -1.77 14.60 18.99
C SER A 204 -0.62 14.74 18.00
N TRP A 205 -0.64 14.00 16.89
CA TRP A 205 0.40 14.07 15.84
C TRP A 205 0.03 15.02 14.70
N GLY A 206 -1.20 15.55 14.68
CA GLY A 206 -1.69 16.37 13.57
C GLY A 206 -1.80 15.62 12.24
N VAL A 207 -2.05 14.30 12.31
CA VAL A 207 -2.21 13.42 11.15
C VAL A 207 -3.70 13.29 10.86
N ALA A 208 -4.13 13.54 9.62
CA ALA A 208 -5.52 13.36 9.22
C ALA A 208 -5.91 11.87 9.32
N LEU A 209 -7.09 11.58 9.88
CA LEU A 209 -7.68 10.25 9.92
C LEU A 209 -8.94 10.25 9.06
N VAL A 210 -9.09 9.24 8.22
CA VAL A 210 -10.24 9.03 7.34
C VAL A 210 -10.67 7.57 7.41
N SER A 211 -11.97 7.31 7.35
CA SER A 211 -12.52 5.96 7.29
C SER A 211 -12.70 5.47 5.87
N GLY A 212 -12.77 4.14 5.71
CA GLY A 212 -13.11 3.50 4.44
C GLY A 212 -14.45 3.97 3.90
N ASP A 213 -15.45 4.14 4.76
CA ASP A 213 -16.78 4.62 4.34
C ASP A 213 -16.73 6.05 3.80
N GLU A 214 -15.95 6.94 4.43
CA GLU A 214 -15.74 8.31 3.92
C GLU A 214 -15.01 8.31 2.56
N ILE A 215 -14.01 7.43 2.38
CA ILE A 215 -13.32 7.28 1.07
C ILE A 215 -14.29 6.74 0.02
N LEU A 216 -15.08 5.71 0.33
CA LEU A 216 -16.08 5.14 -0.59
C LEU A 216 -17.14 6.16 -1.00
N GLU A 217 -17.59 7.01 -0.07
CA GLU A 217 -18.53 8.09 -0.36
C GLU A 217 -17.92 9.14 -1.29
N ALA A 218 -16.68 9.55 -1.01
CA ALA A 218 -15.95 10.50 -1.86
C ALA A 218 -15.64 9.93 -3.26
N CYS A 219 -15.55 8.62 -3.39
CA CYS A 219 -15.36 7.94 -4.67
C CYS A 219 -16.63 7.86 -5.53
N ARG A 220 -17.81 8.22 -5.01
CA ARG A 220 -19.05 8.21 -5.81
C ARG A 220 -18.94 9.18 -6.98
N GLY A 221 -19.18 8.66 -8.18
CA GLY A 221 -19.06 9.45 -9.41
C GLY A 221 -17.64 9.60 -9.96
N HIS A 222 -16.61 9.07 -9.29
CA HIS A 222 -15.22 9.08 -9.73
C HIS A 222 -14.78 7.70 -10.19
N GLU A 223 -14.86 7.41 -11.49
CA GLU A 223 -14.46 6.10 -12.04
C GLU A 223 -13.02 5.71 -11.70
N VAL A 224 -12.13 6.69 -11.57
CA VAL A 224 -10.72 6.48 -11.22
C VAL A 224 -10.51 5.73 -9.90
N CYS A 225 -11.46 5.79 -8.96
CA CYS A 225 -11.41 5.04 -7.70
C CYS A 225 -11.77 3.57 -7.86
N TRP A 226 -12.64 3.25 -8.82
CA TRP A 226 -13.26 1.95 -8.99
C TRP A 226 -12.57 1.08 -10.05
N SER A 227 -11.80 1.73 -10.92
CA SER A 227 -10.98 1.06 -11.92
C SER A 227 -9.70 0.54 -11.28
N ASP A 228 -9.33 -0.63 -11.73
CA ASP A 228 -8.05 -1.24 -11.45
C ASP A 228 -7.03 -0.73 -12.48
#